data_8319eeb259bf3e0ccfa11d3ae3927f40
#
_entry.id   8319eeb259bf3e0ccfa11d3ae3927f40
#
_cell.length_a   1.000
_cell.length_b   1.000
_cell.length_c   1.000
_cell.angle_alpha   90.00
_cell.angle_beta   90.00
_cell.angle_gamma   90.00
#
_symmetry.space_group_name_H-M   'P 1'
#
loop_
_entity.id
_entity.type
_entity.pdbx_description
1 polymer ?
#
loop_
_entity_poly.entity_id
_entity_poly.type
_entity_poly.pdbx_seq_one_letter_code
_entity_poly.pdbx_strand_id
1 'polypeptide(L)'
;VEAVKRGDISRFVVMAGCDGRMNIRDYYAEYARKLPKDAVILTAGCAKFRYNRLGLEGIPIGSNGELVVPKVLDAGQCNDSFSLIKIARDLQNAFDLKDINDLPVTYNIAWYEQKAVIVLLALMSLGIRDIQVGPTLPAFLSPGVLKVLEENYGLGCPLG
;
A
#
# COMPACT_ATOMS: atom_id res chain seq x y z
N VAL A 1 7.53 -15.53 1.34
CA VAL A 1 8.98 -15.38 1.19
C VAL A 1 9.47 -16.13 -0.04
N GLU A 2 9.25 -17.45 -0.13
CA GLU A 2 9.73 -18.26 -1.25
C GLU A 2 9.24 -17.78 -2.63
N ALA A 3 7.98 -17.40 -2.77
CA ALA A 3 7.44 -16.87 -4.03
C ALA A 3 8.13 -15.57 -4.47
N VAL A 4 8.51 -14.71 -3.53
CA VAL A 4 9.30 -13.48 -3.83
C VAL A 4 10.72 -13.85 -4.24
N LYS A 5 11.37 -14.77 -3.54
CA LYS A 5 12.72 -15.22 -3.86
C LYS A 5 12.81 -15.90 -5.25
N ARG A 6 11.74 -16.58 -5.67
CA ARG A 6 11.66 -17.17 -7.02
C ARG A 6 11.31 -16.15 -8.11
N GLY A 7 10.83 -14.98 -7.74
CA GLY A 7 10.36 -13.97 -8.69
C GLY A 7 8.90 -14.15 -9.13
N ASP A 8 8.14 -15.08 -8.52
CA ASP A 8 6.70 -15.24 -8.80
C ASP A 8 5.90 -14.01 -8.36
N ILE A 9 6.36 -13.35 -7.29
CA ILE A 9 5.83 -12.09 -6.77
C ILE A 9 6.95 -11.05 -6.81
N SER A 10 6.76 -9.99 -7.61
CA SER A 10 7.76 -8.93 -7.78
C SER A 10 7.74 -7.91 -6.66
N ARG A 11 6.54 -7.59 -6.15
CA ARG A 11 6.36 -6.59 -5.09
C ARG A 11 5.04 -6.70 -4.37
N PHE A 12 5.00 -6.10 -3.20
CA PHE A 12 3.77 -5.82 -2.47
C PHE A 12 3.40 -4.35 -2.62
N VAL A 13 2.12 -4.07 -2.82
CA VAL A 13 1.59 -2.72 -2.91
C VAL A 13 0.58 -2.53 -1.78
N VAL A 14 0.97 -1.79 -0.76
CA VAL A 14 0.05 -1.41 0.31
C VAL A 14 -0.90 -0.35 -0.24
N MET A 15 -2.17 -0.67 -0.31
CA MET A 15 -3.26 0.23 -0.67
C MET A 15 -4.25 0.22 0.48
N ALA A 16 -4.07 1.15 1.42
CA ALA A 16 -4.80 1.15 2.68
C ALA A 16 -5.41 2.53 2.98
N GLY A 17 -6.31 2.56 3.93
CA GLY A 17 -6.94 3.79 4.39
C GLY A 17 -8.40 3.93 3.98
N CYS A 18 -8.84 5.19 3.82
CA CYS A 18 -10.20 5.51 3.45
C CYS A 18 -10.25 6.19 2.08
N ASP A 19 -11.26 5.85 1.30
CA ASP A 19 -11.56 6.52 0.04
C ASP A 19 -13.05 6.89 0.07
N GLY A 20 -13.35 8.15 -0.15
CA GLY A 20 -14.73 8.62 -0.17
C GLY A 20 -15.57 7.87 -1.20
N ARG A 21 -16.86 7.78 -0.95
CA ARG A 21 -17.86 7.10 -1.82
C ARG A 21 -18.15 7.80 -3.16
N MET A 22 -17.48 8.90 -3.45
CA MET A 22 -17.72 9.68 -4.67
C MET A 22 -17.20 8.93 -5.91
N ASN A 23 -18.06 8.77 -6.91
CA ASN A 23 -17.72 8.04 -8.14
C ASN A 23 -16.57 8.64 -8.93
N ILE A 24 -16.34 9.95 -8.80
CA ILE A 24 -15.21 10.64 -9.45
C ILE A 24 -13.85 10.25 -8.86
N ARG A 25 -13.82 9.54 -7.74
CA ARG A 25 -12.60 9.09 -7.05
C ARG A 25 -12.26 7.64 -7.42
N ASP A 26 -12.20 7.32 -8.69
CA ASP A 26 -11.89 5.96 -9.17
C ASP A 26 -10.38 5.69 -9.31
N TYR A 27 -9.55 6.60 -8.83
CA TYR A 27 -8.09 6.51 -8.92
C TYR A 27 -7.55 5.14 -8.44
N TYR A 28 -7.98 4.67 -7.28
CA TYR A 28 -7.47 3.41 -6.73
C TYR A 28 -7.96 2.18 -7.49
N ALA A 29 -9.13 2.22 -8.08
CA ALA A 29 -9.60 1.15 -8.96
C ALA A 29 -8.75 1.07 -10.24
N GLU A 30 -8.47 2.20 -10.85
CA GLU A 30 -7.59 2.27 -12.02
C GLU A 30 -6.16 1.90 -11.70
N TYR A 31 -5.65 2.36 -10.57
CA TYR A 31 -4.33 2.00 -10.08
C TYR A 31 -4.19 0.48 -9.92
N ALA A 32 -5.18 -0.16 -9.28
CA ALA A 32 -5.19 -1.61 -9.10
C ALA A 32 -5.21 -2.37 -10.44
N ARG A 33 -5.95 -1.88 -11.45
CA ARG A 33 -5.98 -2.49 -12.80
C ARG A 33 -4.65 -2.37 -13.55
N LYS A 34 -3.91 -1.29 -13.30
CA LYS A 34 -2.64 -1.00 -13.97
C LYS A 34 -1.42 -1.63 -13.29
N LEU A 35 -1.59 -2.21 -12.11
CA LEU A 35 -0.49 -2.89 -11.43
C LEU A 35 0.02 -4.09 -12.23
N PRO A 36 1.32 -4.38 -12.18
CA PRO A 36 1.89 -5.58 -12.76
C PRO A 36 1.15 -6.85 -12.30
N LYS A 37 1.08 -7.86 -13.16
CA LYS A 37 0.35 -9.10 -12.85
C LYS A 37 0.90 -9.82 -11.62
N ASP A 38 2.20 -9.74 -11.40
CA ASP A 38 2.97 -10.33 -10.31
C ASP A 38 3.05 -9.48 -9.03
N ALA A 39 2.37 -8.32 -8.99
CA ALA A 39 2.27 -7.51 -7.78
C ALA A 39 1.07 -7.92 -6.92
N VAL A 40 1.27 -8.06 -5.61
CA VAL A 40 0.22 -8.35 -4.62
C VAL A 40 -0.23 -7.07 -3.94
N ILE A 41 -1.53 -6.84 -3.87
CA ILE A 41 -2.13 -5.72 -3.11
C ILE A 41 -2.35 -6.16 -1.67
N LEU A 42 -1.74 -5.44 -0.72
CA LEU A 42 -2.03 -5.56 0.71
C LEU A 42 -2.94 -4.41 1.11
N THR A 43 -4.08 -4.71 1.69
CA THR A 43 -5.06 -3.67 2.00
C THR A 43 -5.62 -3.76 3.40
N ALA A 44 -6.01 -2.61 3.95
CA ALA A 44 -6.84 -2.48 5.13
C ALA A 44 -7.69 -1.20 5.04
N GLY A 45 -8.91 -1.25 5.56
CA GLY A 45 -9.82 -0.11 5.56
C GLY A 45 -10.75 -0.05 4.35
N CYS A 46 -11.44 1.07 4.20
CA CYS A 46 -12.55 1.18 3.23
C CYS A 46 -12.08 1.34 1.77
N ALA A 47 -10.84 1.73 1.53
CA ALA A 47 -10.30 1.85 0.16
C ALA A 47 -10.42 0.56 -0.64
N LYS A 48 -10.34 -0.60 0.03
CA LYS A 48 -10.46 -1.93 -0.61
C LYS A 48 -11.75 -2.12 -1.41
N PHE A 49 -12.84 -1.47 -1.03
CA PHE A 49 -14.12 -1.61 -1.73
C PHE A 49 -14.11 -1.01 -3.14
N ARG A 50 -13.07 -0.25 -3.49
CA ARG A 50 -12.85 0.25 -4.85
C ARG A 50 -12.31 -0.82 -5.79
N TYR A 51 -11.57 -1.81 -5.28
CA TYR A 51 -10.85 -2.76 -6.12
C TYR A 51 -11.03 -4.23 -5.75
N ASN A 52 -11.58 -4.59 -4.61
CA ASN A 52 -11.78 -6.00 -4.22
C ASN A 52 -12.81 -6.75 -5.09
N ARG A 53 -13.64 -6.03 -5.86
CA ARG A 53 -14.66 -6.59 -6.77
C ARG A 53 -14.33 -6.41 -8.25
N LEU A 54 -13.12 -6.00 -8.59
CA LEU A 54 -12.72 -5.77 -9.98
C LEU A 54 -12.42 -7.05 -10.78
N GLY A 55 -12.55 -8.22 -10.16
CA GLY A 55 -12.22 -9.49 -10.81
C GLY A 55 -10.73 -9.61 -11.17
N LEU A 56 -9.85 -9.04 -10.35
CA LEU A 56 -8.41 -9.11 -10.58
C LEU A 56 -7.94 -10.56 -10.47
N GLU A 57 -7.23 -11.02 -11.48
CA GLU A 57 -6.69 -12.38 -11.53
C GLU A 57 -5.67 -12.61 -10.42
N GLY A 58 -5.73 -13.77 -9.77
CA GLY A 58 -4.74 -14.20 -8.81
C GLY A 58 -3.39 -14.49 -9.48
N ILE A 59 -2.35 -14.55 -8.68
CA ILE A 59 -0.97 -14.76 -9.13
C ILE A 59 -0.65 -16.24 -9.00
N PRO A 60 -0.38 -16.94 -10.11
CA PRO A 60 0.10 -18.31 -10.02
C PRO A 60 1.52 -18.33 -9.46
N ILE A 61 1.76 -19.18 -8.47
CA ILE A 61 3.08 -19.37 -7.84
C ILE A 61 3.49 -20.83 -7.86
N GLY A 62 4.78 -21.06 -7.78
CA GLY A 62 5.35 -22.43 -7.89
C GLY A 62 5.77 -22.76 -9.31
N SER A 63 6.57 -23.83 -9.42
CA SER A 63 7.20 -24.23 -10.70
C SER A 63 6.20 -24.49 -11.83
N ASN A 64 4.97 -24.89 -11.51
CA ASN A 64 3.92 -25.22 -12.47
C ASN A 64 2.66 -24.36 -12.26
N GLY A 65 2.72 -23.28 -11.46
CA GLY A 65 1.55 -22.48 -11.13
C GLY A 65 0.52 -23.21 -10.27
N GLU A 66 0.96 -24.18 -9.46
CA GLU A 66 0.09 -25.08 -8.70
C GLU A 66 -0.72 -24.36 -7.61
N LEU A 67 -0.20 -23.26 -7.12
CA LEU A 67 -0.86 -22.43 -6.13
C LEU A 67 -1.21 -21.07 -6.73
N VAL A 68 -2.35 -20.52 -6.33
CA VAL A 68 -2.77 -19.19 -6.76
C VAL A 68 -2.89 -18.29 -5.53
N VAL A 69 -2.10 -17.23 -5.50
CA VAL A 69 -2.21 -16.17 -4.47
C VAL A 69 -3.24 -15.15 -4.93
N PRO A 70 -4.25 -14.83 -4.11
CA PRO A 70 -5.17 -13.76 -4.45
C PRO A 70 -4.45 -12.44 -4.73
N LYS A 71 -4.86 -11.73 -5.77
CA LYS A 71 -4.29 -10.41 -6.11
C LYS A 71 -4.43 -9.40 -4.98
N VAL A 72 -5.50 -9.50 -4.19
CA VAL A 72 -5.80 -8.62 -3.06
C VAL A 72 -5.81 -9.45 -1.78
N LEU A 73 -4.93 -9.11 -0.86
CA LEU A 73 -4.88 -9.67 0.50
C LEU A 73 -5.41 -8.62 1.48
N ASP A 74 -6.54 -8.91 2.09
CA ASP A 74 -7.26 -7.99 2.98
C ASP A 74 -6.90 -8.27 4.45
N ALA A 75 -6.28 -7.30 5.10
CA ALA A 75 -5.93 -7.37 6.53
C ALA A 75 -7.06 -6.84 7.45
N GLY A 76 -8.20 -6.43 6.89
CA GLY A 76 -9.35 -5.99 7.68
C GLY A 76 -9.67 -4.50 7.57
N GLN A 77 -10.02 -3.88 8.68
CA GLN A 77 -10.45 -2.47 8.75
C GLN A 77 -9.28 -1.52 9.08
N CYS A 78 -9.57 -0.22 9.19
CA CYS A 78 -8.54 0.80 9.45
C CYS A 78 -7.79 0.55 10.77
N ASN A 79 -8.46 0.04 11.80
CA ASN A 79 -7.85 -0.32 13.07
C ASN A 79 -6.92 -1.55 12.96
N ASP A 80 -7.05 -2.34 11.88
CA ASP A 80 -6.18 -3.48 11.59
C ASP A 80 -4.93 -3.07 10.78
N SER A 81 -4.78 -1.78 10.44
CA SER A 81 -3.60 -1.27 9.72
C SER A 81 -2.30 -1.56 10.46
N PHE A 82 -2.35 -1.71 11.79
CA PHE A 82 -1.21 -2.15 12.59
C PHE A 82 -0.72 -3.55 12.20
N SER A 83 -1.63 -4.43 11.79
CA SER A 83 -1.27 -5.77 11.29
C SER A 83 -0.41 -5.71 10.03
N LEU A 84 -0.65 -4.73 9.14
CA LEU A 84 0.18 -4.52 7.96
C LEU A 84 1.61 -4.11 8.33
N ILE A 85 1.77 -3.29 9.37
CA ILE A 85 3.09 -2.91 9.88
C ILE A 85 3.81 -4.13 10.46
N LYS A 86 3.09 -4.97 11.22
CA LYS A 86 3.66 -6.20 11.74
C LYS A 86 4.08 -7.14 10.62
N ILE A 87 3.25 -7.33 9.59
CA ILE A 87 3.58 -8.13 8.41
C ILE A 87 4.84 -7.59 7.73
N ALA A 88 4.95 -6.27 7.55
CA ALA A 88 6.13 -5.66 6.94
C ALA A 88 7.40 -5.94 7.75
N ARG A 89 7.35 -5.85 9.09
CA ARG A 89 8.47 -6.21 9.97
C ARG A 89 8.81 -7.69 9.93
N ASP A 90 7.81 -8.55 9.93
CA ASP A 90 8.03 -9.99 9.84
C ASP A 90 8.68 -10.35 8.49
N LEU A 91 8.28 -9.67 7.40
CA LEU A 91 8.93 -9.81 6.09
C LEU A 91 10.36 -9.26 6.10
N GLN A 92 10.61 -8.10 6.69
CA GLN A 92 11.95 -7.55 6.86
C GLN A 92 12.89 -8.57 7.53
N ASN A 93 12.44 -9.17 8.63
CA ASN A 93 13.20 -10.19 9.34
C ASN A 93 13.40 -11.46 8.50
N ALA A 94 12.37 -11.91 7.78
CA ALA A 94 12.43 -13.11 6.95
C ALA A 94 13.34 -12.97 5.72
N PHE A 95 13.57 -11.74 5.26
CA PHE A 95 14.51 -11.42 4.18
C PHE A 95 15.90 -10.99 4.70
N ASP A 96 16.09 -10.93 6.02
CA ASP A 96 17.32 -10.46 6.68
C ASP A 96 17.74 -9.05 6.23
N LEU A 97 16.76 -8.15 6.09
CA LEU A 97 16.98 -6.76 5.67
C LEU A 97 17.26 -5.86 6.87
N LYS A 98 18.24 -4.97 6.74
CA LYS A 98 18.60 -4.00 7.79
C LYS A 98 17.62 -2.83 7.87
N ASP A 99 17.12 -2.38 6.73
CA ASP A 99 16.14 -1.30 6.63
C ASP A 99 14.80 -1.84 6.09
N ILE A 100 13.71 -1.43 6.70
CA ILE A 100 12.35 -1.77 6.24
C ILE A 100 12.06 -1.20 4.84
N ASN A 101 12.74 -0.13 4.46
CA ASN A 101 12.62 0.49 3.14
C ASN A 101 13.27 -0.32 2.01
N ASP A 102 14.09 -1.33 2.36
CA ASP A 102 14.67 -2.27 1.37
C ASP A 102 13.66 -3.36 0.94
N LEU A 103 12.51 -3.44 1.60
CA LEU A 103 11.43 -4.35 1.20
C LEU A 103 10.89 -3.97 -0.18
N PRO A 104 10.50 -4.94 -1.03
CA PRO A 104 9.81 -4.68 -2.28
C PRO A 104 8.35 -4.27 -2.02
N VAL A 105 8.15 -3.20 -1.27
CA VAL A 105 6.84 -2.69 -0.85
C VAL A 105 6.69 -1.26 -1.30
N THR A 106 5.55 -0.94 -1.90
CA THR A 106 5.13 0.42 -2.22
C THR A 106 3.94 0.79 -1.35
N TYR A 107 3.96 1.98 -0.77
CA TYR A 107 2.91 2.44 0.14
C TYR A 107 2.03 3.49 -0.54
N ASN A 108 0.73 3.20 -0.63
CA ASN A 108 -0.30 4.13 -1.10
C ASN A 108 -1.38 4.25 -0.03
N ILE A 109 -1.50 5.42 0.55
CA ILE A 109 -2.48 5.70 1.59
C ILE A 109 -3.62 6.52 1.01
N ALA A 110 -4.77 5.86 0.88
CA ALA A 110 -6.00 6.52 0.53
C ALA A 110 -6.49 7.35 1.72
N TRP A 111 -6.59 8.65 1.56
CA TRP A 111 -7.07 9.50 2.63
C TRP A 111 -8.40 10.16 2.28
N TYR A 112 -9.28 10.20 3.25
CA TYR A 112 -10.55 10.94 3.24
C TYR A 112 -10.91 11.45 4.63
N GLU A 113 -10.52 10.69 5.65
CA GLU A 113 -10.75 10.99 7.06
C GLU A 113 -9.44 11.04 7.85
N GLN A 114 -9.50 11.61 9.03
CA GLN A 114 -8.36 11.80 9.95
C GLN A 114 -7.62 10.49 10.27
N LYS A 115 -8.31 9.35 10.29
CA LYS A 115 -7.69 8.03 10.57
C LYS A 115 -6.59 7.67 9.56
N ALA A 116 -6.77 8.00 8.29
CA ALA A 116 -5.75 7.76 7.29
C ALA A 116 -4.50 8.63 7.52
N VAL A 117 -4.69 9.86 8.01
CA VAL A 117 -3.57 10.73 8.40
C VAL A 117 -2.80 10.17 9.58
N ILE A 118 -3.50 9.60 10.57
CA ILE A 118 -2.86 8.93 11.71
C ILE A 118 -2.02 7.73 11.23
N VAL A 119 -2.55 6.94 10.31
CA VAL A 119 -1.80 5.82 9.70
C VAL A 119 -0.55 6.32 8.98
N LEU A 120 -0.67 7.39 8.19
CA LEU A 120 0.47 8.02 7.51
C LEU A 120 1.56 8.42 8.51
N LEU A 121 1.18 9.16 9.55
CA LEU A 121 2.14 9.63 10.57
C LEU A 121 2.77 8.45 11.34
N ALA A 122 2.01 7.39 11.60
CA ALA A 122 2.53 6.18 12.22
C ALA A 122 3.57 5.49 11.33
N LEU A 123 3.34 5.36 10.03
CA LEU A 123 4.31 4.81 9.08
C LEU A 123 5.59 5.65 9.06
N MET A 124 5.46 6.97 8.99
CA MET A 124 6.60 7.89 9.00
C MET A 124 7.39 7.81 10.31
N SER A 125 6.70 7.69 11.47
CA SER A 125 7.36 7.53 12.77
C SER A 125 8.17 6.22 12.90
N LEU A 126 7.83 5.22 12.11
CA LEU A 126 8.57 3.95 12.00
C LEU A 126 9.73 3.99 11.00
N GLY A 127 9.98 5.16 10.40
CA GLY A 127 11.03 5.36 9.42
C GLY A 127 10.69 4.91 7.99
N ILE A 128 9.43 4.58 7.73
CA ILE A 128 8.97 4.23 6.37
C ILE A 128 8.93 5.51 5.52
N ARG A 129 9.48 5.41 4.31
CA ARG A 129 9.61 6.51 3.35
C ARG A 129 8.88 6.21 2.04
N ASP A 130 8.90 7.18 1.14
CA ASP A 130 8.33 7.07 -0.21
C ASP A 130 6.84 6.68 -0.21
N ILE A 131 6.08 7.28 0.72
CA ILE A 131 4.66 7.03 0.88
C ILE A 131 3.87 7.94 -0.07
N GLN A 132 3.03 7.35 -0.90
CA GLN A 132 2.08 8.08 -1.74
C GLN A 132 0.79 8.31 -0.97
N VAL A 133 0.28 9.53 -0.98
CA VAL A 133 -0.99 9.90 -0.35
C VAL A 133 -1.93 10.45 -1.40
N GLY A 134 -3.08 9.86 -1.52
CA GLY A 134 -3.97 10.26 -2.60
C GLY A 134 -5.45 10.01 -2.35
N PRO A 135 -6.23 10.38 -3.37
CA PRO A 135 -5.86 10.96 -4.67
C PRO A 135 -5.44 12.43 -4.61
N THR A 136 -5.65 13.12 -3.50
CA THR A 136 -5.24 14.51 -3.26
C THR A 136 -4.46 14.61 -1.96
N LEU A 137 -3.67 15.66 -1.80
CA LEU A 137 -3.02 15.95 -0.52
C LEU A 137 -4.05 16.46 0.51
N PRO A 138 -3.83 16.18 1.82
CA PRO A 138 -4.63 16.75 2.88
C PRO A 138 -4.58 18.28 2.87
N ALA A 139 -5.75 18.94 2.78
CA ALA A 139 -5.86 20.39 2.62
C ALA A 139 -5.31 21.21 3.82
N PHE A 140 -5.09 20.58 4.96
CA PHE A 140 -4.49 21.24 6.12
C PHE A 140 -2.96 21.31 6.11
N LEU A 141 -2.31 20.65 5.15
CA LEU A 141 -0.86 20.72 4.98
C LEU A 141 -0.48 22.09 4.40
N SER A 142 0.24 22.90 5.18
CA SER A 142 0.82 24.13 4.63
C SER A 142 1.95 23.80 3.65
N PRO A 143 2.29 24.68 2.69
CA PRO A 143 3.38 24.47 1.75
C PRO A 143 4.73 24.17 2.45
N GLY A 144 5.00 24.82 3.59
CA GLY A 144 6.21 24.57 4.35
C GLY A 144 6.25 23.18 5.00
N VAL A 145 5.13 22.72 5.55
CA VAL A 145 5.04 21.35 6.10
C VAL A 145 5.15 20.32 4.99
N LEU A 146 4.48 20.53 3.86
CA LEU A 146 4.55 19.64 2.72
C LEU A 146 6.00 19.47 2.25
N LYS A 147 6.72 20.57 2.06
CA LYS A 147 8.13 20.53 1.67
C LYS A 147 9.00 19.70 2.63
N VAL A 148 8.81 19.86 3.93
CA VAL A 148 9.53 19.06 4.94
C VAL A 148 9.19 17.56 4.82
N LEU A 149 7.93 17.22 4.55
CA LEU A 149 7.50 15.83 4.41
C LEU A 149 8.03 15.21 3.11
N GLU A 150 8.06 15.97 2.02
CA GLU A 150 8.65 15.52 0.75
C GLU A 150 10.16 15.30 0.87
N GLU A 151 10.89 16.27 1.41
CA GLU A 151 12.36 16.23 1.51
C GLU A 151 12.86 15.16 2.49
N ASN A 152 12.20 14.96 3.63
CA ASN A 152 12.69 14.06 4.67
C ASN A 152 12.08 12.65 4.61
N TYR A 153 10.89 12.51 4.03
CA TYR A 153 10.16 11.23 4.04
C TYR A 153 9.75 10.75 2.64
N GLY A 154 10.04 11.51 1.60
CA GLY A 154 9.62 11.15 0.25
C GLY A 154 8.10 11.11 0.07
N LEU A 155 7.35 11.94 0.83
CA LEU A 155 5.90 11.99 0.68
C LEU A 155 5.55 12.46 -0.72
N GLY A 156 4.73 11.70 -1.44
CA GLY A 156 4.26 12.05 -2.77
C GLY A 156 2.75 12.10 -2.88
N CYS A 157 2.27 12.79 -3.92
CA CYS A 157 0.88 12.73 -4.34
C CYS A 157 0.82 12.29 -5.80
N PRO A 158 0.07 11.22 -6.11
CA PRO A 158 0.04 10.68 -7.47
C PRO A 158 -0.61 11.61 -8.51
N LEU A 159 -1.33 12.64 -8.07
CA LEU A 159 -2.01 13.61 -8.91
C LEU A 159 -1.49 15.05 -8.70
N GLY A 160 -0.41 15.22 -7.98
CA GLY A 160 0.23 16.51 -7.69
C GLY A 160 1.31 16.89 -8.69
#